data_c88d0e0b9f269090c53374ac79eb62fa
#
_entry.id   c88d0e0b9f269090c53374ac79eb62fa
#
_cell.length_a   1.000
_cell.length_b   1.000
_cell.length_c   1.000
_cell.angle_alpha   90.00
_cell.angle_beta   90.00
_cell.angle_gamma   90.00
#
_symmetry.space_group_name_H-M   'P 1'
#
loop_
_entity.id
_entity.type
_entity.pdbx_description
1 polymer ?
#
loop_
_entity_poly.entity_id
_entity_poly.type
_entity_poly.pdbx_seq_one_letter_code
_entity_poly.pdbx_strand_id
1 'polypeptide(L)'
;MPTVRDWSLGAKLSVVAAPFLLVAIFSIAVLVWMSLQLEGGAASVNEAGRMRMQAYRLVLSVGTGDTQALPRQVDEFERSLQLLRHGDPERPLFVPWDDLVRQRFSAVEQDWSRFRARFAPSTPLSATAALGAEAAAFTSHIDDFVVAIEAHLSRSTSVMHLLQIGLMAFAVIGAAALLYTGYLFVLEPVGLLKQATHRIQGGDLAARVECTTTDEFGTLAAGFNDMAEQLQSMYRHLESRVQEKTAQLEEKHERLESLYEVTNLVTRAPAGASMAPQ
;
A
#
# COMPACT_ATOMS: atom_id res chain seq x y z
N MET A 1 -23.46 -9.23 20.14
CA MET A 1 -22.52 -8.60 19.18
C MET A 1 -22.13 -9.69 18.20
N PRO A 2 -22.26 -9.50 16.88
CA PRO A 2 -21.78 -10.49 15.91
C PRO A 2 -20.29 -10.70 16.10
N THR A 3 -19.89 -11.95 16.22
CA THR A 3 -18.47 -12.29 16.32
C THR A 3 -17.82 -12.09 14.95
N VAL A 4 -16.51 -11.83 14.88
CA VAL A 4 -15.75 -11.70 13.60
C VAL A 4 -15.97 -12.92 12.70
N ARG A 5 -16.41 -14.04 13.28
CA ARG A 5 -16.71 -15.30 12.60
C ARG A 5 -17.94 -15.21 11.69
N ASP A 6 -18.88 -14.28 11.98
CA ASP A 6 -20.14 -14.10 11.23
C ASP A 6 -20.03 -13.08 10.07
N TRP A 7 -18.84 -12.53 9.84
CA TRP A 7 -18.62 -11.54 8.79
C TRP A 7 -18.38 -12.22 7.44
N SER A 8 -18.84 -11.56 6.36
CA SER A 8 -18.50 -11.98 5.01
C SER A 8 -16.98 -11.93 4.78
N LEU A 9 -16.49 -12.76 3.87
CA LEU A 9 -15.08 -12.80 3.49
C LEU A 9 -14.56 -11.40 3.08
N GLY A 10 -15.36 -10.67 2.29
CA GLY A 10 -15.04 -9.30 1.89
C GLY A 10 -14.88 -8.35 3.07
N ALA A 11 -15.74 -8.45 4.10
CA ALA A 11 -15.64 -7.63 5.31
C ALA A 11 -14.38 -7.97 6.11
N LYS A 12 -14.05 -9.26 6.28
CA LYS A 12 -12.82 -9.71 6.96
C LYS A 12 -11.56 -9.18 6.28
N LEU A 13 -11.47 -9.31 4.96
CA LEU A 13 -10.33 -8.81 4.18
C LEU A 13 -10.24 -7.29 4.20
N SER A 14 -11.39 -6.59 4.11
CA SER A 14 -11.42 -5.12 4.15
C SER A 14 -10.95 -4.56 5.49
N VAL A 15 -11.34 -5.16 6.61
CA VAL A 15 -10.89 -4.73 7.95
C VAL A 15 -9.38 -4.88 8.12
N VAL A 16 -8.78 -5.90 7.52
CA VAL A 16 -7.32 -6.06 7.53
C VAL A 16 -6.65 -5.10 6.56
N ALA A 17 -7.19 -4.91 5.35
CA ALA A 17 -6.58 -4.10 4.30
C ALA A 17 -6.74 -2.58 4.53
N ALA A 18 -7.89 -2.13 5.05
CA ALA A 18 -8.23 -0.71 5.17
C ALA A 18 -7.21 0.11 6.00
N PRO A 19 -6.73 -0.32 7.17
CA PRO A 19 -5.76 0.44 7.95
C PRO A 19 -4.44 0.62 7.19
N PHE A 20 -3.98 -0.38 6.46
CA PHE A 20 -2.75 -0.26 5.64
C PHE A 20 -2.94 0.70 4.47
N LEU A 21 -4.11 0.67 3.82
CA LEU A 21 -4.44 1.61 2.75
C LEU A 21 -4.52 3.05 3.26
N LEU A 22 -5.17 3.28 4.39
CA LEU A 22 -5.29 4.61 5.00
C LEU A 22 -3.92 5.16 5.39
N VAL A 23 -3.07 4.35 6.03
CA VAL A 23 -1.70 4.75 6.38
C VAL A 23 -0.88 5.04 5.12
N ALA A 24 -1.02 4.25 4.05
CA ALA A 24 -0.33 4.50 2.79
C ALA A 24 -0.74 5.84 2.15
N ILE A 25 -2.04 6.14 2.09
CA ILE A 25 -2.56 7.40 1.55
C ILE A 25 -2.08 8.59 2.38
N PHE A 26 -2.21 8.50 3.71
CA PHE A 26 -1.74 9.54 4.62
C PHE A 26 -0.24 9.80 4.46
N SER A 27 0.54 8.76 4.34
CA SER A 27 1.97 8.76 4.12
C SER A 27 2.37 9.50 2.85
N ILE A 28 1.70 9.18 1.72
CA ILE A 28 1.93 9.84 0.45
C ILE A 28 1.62 11.34 0.57
N ALA A 29 0.51 11.69 1.22
CA ALA A 29 0.14 13.09 1.44
C ALA A 29 1.20 13.86 2.25
N VAL A 30 1.72 13.26 3.33
CA VAL A 30 2.78 13.85 4.16
C VAL A 30 4.08 14.01 3.36
N LEU A 31 4.47 13.00 2.57
CA LEU A 31 5.68 13.07 1.75
C LEU A 31 5.59 14.15 0.67
N VAL A 32 4.45 14.26 -0.01
CA VAL A 32 4.21 15.32 -1.01
C VAL A 32 4.26 16.70 -0.37
N TRP A 33 3.57 16.87 0.76
CA TRP A 33 3.58 18.15 1.49
C TRP A 33 5.00 18.56 1.91
N MET A 34 5.78 17.62 2.43
CA MET A 34 7.16 17.88 2.86
C MET A 34 8.11 18.15 1.68
N SER A 35 7.90 17.48 0.52
CA SER A 35 8.65 17.74 -0.71
C SER A 35 8.45 19.18 -1.20
N LEU A 36 7.21 19.67 -1.18
CA LEU A 36 6.89 21.05 -1.58
C LEU A 36 7.57 22.08 -0.65
N GLN A 37 7.68 21.79 0.64
CA GLN A 37 8.41 22.67 1.57
C GLN A 37 9.91 22.69 1.31
N LEU A 38 10.51 21.57 0.95
CA LEU A 38 11.95 21.50 0.64
C LEU A 38 12.31 22.28 -0.62
N GLU A 39 11.47 22.25 -1.66
CA GLU A 39 11.68 23.06 -2.88
C GLU A 39 11.68 24.54 -2.57
N GLY A 40 10.73 25.02 -1.79
CA GLY A 40 10.66 26.42 -1.35
C GLY A 40 11.86 26.84 -0.50
N GLY A 41 12.38 25.93 0.33
CA GLY A 41 13.59 26.15 1.13
C GLY A 41 14.85 26.29 0.30
N ALA A 42 15.03 25.48 -0.74
CA ALA A 42 16.16 25.61 -1.66
C ALA A 42 16.16 26.95 -2.41
N ALA A 43 14.98 27.45 -2.79
CA ALA A 43 14.84 28.77 -3.41
C ALA A 43 15.24 29.90 -2.44
N SER A 44 14.94 29.79 -1.15
CA SER A 44 15.32 30.79 -0.15
C SER A 44 16.82 30.80 0.12
N VAL A 45 17.49 29.65 0.16
CA VAL A 45 18.97 29.58 0.23
C VAL A 45 19.63 30.26 -0.97
N ASN A 46 19.14 30.01 -2.18
CA ASN A 46 19.67 30.63 -3.40
C ASN A 46 19.45 32.14 -3.39
N GLU A 47 18.29 32.65 -2.95
CA GLU A 47 17.99 34.06 -2.84
C GLU A 47 18.89 34.75 -1.79
N ALA A 48 19.08 34.14 -0.61
CA ALA A 48 19.98 34.65 0.40
C ALA A 48 21.45 34.63 -0.06
N GLY A 49 21.87 33.59 -0.80
CA GLY A 49 23.19 33.57 -1.45
C GLY A 49 23.38 34.68 -2.47
N ARG A 50 22.31 35.04 -3.19
CA ARG A 50 22.33 36.20 -4.14
C ARG A 50 22.54 37.54 -3.41
N MET A 51 21.94 37.73 -2.23
CA MET A 51 22.14 38.94 -1.41
C MET A 51 23.61 39.14 -1.05
N ARG A 52 24.38 38.12 -0.77
CA ARG A 52 25.82 38.19 -0.54
C ARG A 52 26.55 38.78 -1.74
N MET A 53 26.24 38.31 -2.96
CA MET A 53 26.82 38.84 -4.19
C MET A 53 26.41 40.30 -4.44
N GLN A 54 25.17 40.67 -4.12
CA GLN A 54 24.68 42.04 -4.23
C GLN A 54 25.41 42.98 -3.27
N ALA A 55 25.66 42.54 -2.01
CA ALA A 55 26.42 43.32 -1.02
C ALA A 55 27.85 43.60 -1.51
N TYR A 56 28.57 42.61 -2.05
CA TYR A 56 29.89 42.83 -2.63
C TYR A 56 29.86 43.73 -3.87
N ARG A 57 28.84 43.64 -4.70
CA ARG A 57 28.68 44.49 -5.90
C ARG A 57 28.52 45.96 -5.51
N LEU A 58 27.79 46.25 -4.46
CA LEU A 58 27.66 47.63 -3.93
C LEU A 58 29.03 48.23 -3.56
N VAL A 59 29.85 47.46 -2.84
CA VAL A 59 31.20 47.92 -2.47
C VAL A 59 32.10 48.09 -3.67
N LEU A 60 32.04 47.19 -4.65
CA LEU A 60 32.79 47.29 -5.88
C LEU A 60 32.41 48.54 -6.68
N SER A 61 31.13 48.85 -6.80
CA SER A 61 30.65 50.05 -7.50
C SER A 61 31.15 51.33 -6.85
N VAL A 62 31.24 51.38 -5.52
CA VAL A 62 31.88 52.50 -4.79
C VAL A 62 33.38 52.58 -5.11
N GLY A 63 34.09 51.43 -5.04
CA GLY A 63 35.53 51.35 -5.28
C GLY A 63 35.93 51.73 -6.72
N THR A 64 35.09 51.48 -7.71
CA THR A 64 35.29 51.79 -9.12
C THR A 64 34.73 53.19 -9.53
N GLY A 65 34.06 53.87 -8.61
CA GLY A 65 33.44 55.17 -8.87
C GLY A 65 32.14 55.11 -9.68
N ASP A 66 31.55 53.92 -9.90
CA ASP A 66 30.27 53.74 -10.58
C ASP A 66 29.09 54.05 -9.66
N THR A 67 28.92 55.31 -9.30
CA THR A 67 27.88 55.79 -8.43
C THR A 67 26.49 55.77 -9.07
N GLN A 68 26.39 55.69 -10.41
CA GLN A 68 25.12 55.66 -11.11
C GLN A 68 24.40 54.31 -10.94
N ALA A 69 25.14 53.22 -10.75
CA ALA A 69 24.58 51.91 -10.52
C ALA A 69 24.04 51.68 -9.08
N LEU A 70 24.51 52.47 -8.10
CA LEU A 70 24.20 52.28 -6.68
C LEU A 70 22.69 52.28 -6.35
N PRO A 71 21.86 53.23 -6.80
CA PRO A 71 20.43 53.21 -6.45
C PRO A 71 19.73 51.90 -6.89
N ARG A 72 20.05 51.49 -8.13
CA ARG A 72 19.47 50.23 -8.66
C ARG A 72 19.93 49.01 -7.88
N GLN A 73 21.19 48.95 -7.47
CA GLN A 73 21.74 47.85 -6.69
C GLN A 73 21.15 47.78 -5.26
N VAL A 74 20.91 48.95 -4.66
CA VAL A 74 20.19 49.06 -3.37
C VAL A 74 18.77 48.52 -3.53
N ASP A 75 18.04 48.92 -4.55
CA ASP A 75 16.67 48.45 -4.82
C ASP A 75 16.63 46.94 -5.10
N GLU A 76 17.66 46.38 -5.79
CA GLU A 76 17.79 44.93 -6.03
C GLU A 76 17.97 44.17 -4.71
N PHE A 77 18.79 44.66 -3.79
CA PHE A 77 19.00 44.06 -2.49
C PHE A 77 17.73 44.13 -1.64
N GLU A 78 17.05 45.27 -1.57
CA GLU A 78 15.81 45.45 -0.83
C GLU A 78 14.70 44.52 -1.37
N ARG A 79 14.65 44.33 -2.66
CA ARG A 79 13.71 43.41 -3.29
C ARG A 79 13.99 41.99 -2.86
N SER A 80 15.25 41.54 -2.83
CA SER A 80 15.63 40.20 -2.31
C SER A 80 15.25 40.03 -0.84
N LEU A 81 15.45 41.08 -0.03
CA LEU A 81 15.07 41.07 1.37
C LEU A 81 13.55 40.92 1.57
N GLN A 82 12.75 41.63 0.76
CA GLN A 82 11.29 41.55 0.78
C GLN A 82 10.79 40.20 0.29
N LEU A 83 11.42 39.62 -0.76
CA LEU A 83 11.10 38.28 -1.23
C LEU A 83 11.33 37.19 -0.16
N LEU A 84 12.44 37.30 0.58
CA LEU A 84 12.69 36.37 1.71
C LEU A 84 11.70 36.55 2.85
N ARG A 85 11.29 37.80 3.14
CA ARG A 85 10.34 38.10 4.24
C ARG A 85 8.92 37.59 3.93
N HIS A 86 8.41 37.83 2.71
CA HIS A 86 7.00 37.60 2.36
C HIS A 86 6.76 36.40 1.46
N GLY A 87 7.83 35.76 0.92
CA GLY A 87 7.75 34.78 -0.14
C GLY A 87 7.59 35.40 -1.53
N ASP A 88 7.58 34.55 -2.53
CA ASP A 88 7.37 34.90 -3.92
C ASP A 88 6.06 34.27 -4.43
N PRO A 89 5.08 35.05 -4.91
CA PRO A 89 3.82 34.49 -5.39
C PRO A 89 3.96 33.73 -6.72
N GLU A 90 5.05 33.98 -7.50
CA GLU A 90 5.26 33.35 -8.82
C GLU A 90 6.09 32.07 -8.76
N ARG A 91 6.80 31.82 -7.67
CA ARG A 91 7.63 30.63 -7.46
C ARG A 91 7.59 30.19 -6.02
N PRO A 92 7.74 28.88 -5.75
CA PRO A 92 7.76 28.38 -4.39
C PRO A 92 9.04 28.83 -3.67
N LEU A 93 8.99 30.02 -3.04
CA LEU A 93 10.03 30.53 -2.16
C LEU A 93 9.47 30.54 -0.74
N PHE A 94 10.04 29.70 0.12
CA PHE A 94 9.60 29.54 1.50
C PHE A 94 10.83 29.57 2.41
N VAL A 95 10.83 30.50 3.39
CA VAL A 95 11.82 30.52 4.46
C VAL A 95 11.24 29.79 5.66
N PRO A 96 11.94 28.77 6.20
CA PRO A 96 11.49 28.03 7.38
C PRO A 96 11.70 28.89 8.64
N TRP A 97 10.71 29.67 9.01
CA TRP A 97 10.76 30.63 10.13
C TRP A 97 10.76 29.93 11.50
N ASP A 98 11.87 29.29 11.88
CA ASP A 98 12.11 28.94 13.28
C ASP A 98 12.76 30.09 14.05
N ASP A 99 12.99 29.95 15.34
CA ASP A 99 13.53 31.00 16.18
C ASP A 99 14.95 31.40 15.76
N LEU A 100 15.77 30.45 15.36
CA LEU A 100 17.15 30.69 14.93
C LEU A 100 17.18 31.44 13.57
N VAL A 101 16.43 30.96 12.60
CA VAL A 101 16.32 31.60 11.27
C VAL A 101 15.79 33.01 11.41
N ARG A 102 14.78 33.24 12.24
CA ARG A 102 14.20 34.58 12.51
C ARG A 102 15.20 35.50 13.18
N GLN A 103 15.98 35.01 14.14
CA GLN A 103 17.04 35.76 14.80
C GLN A 103 18.12 36.17 13.81
N ARG A 104 18.59 35.24 12.96
CA ARG A 104 19.63 35.53 11.96
C ARG A 104 19.14 36.51 10.89
N PHE A 105 17.90 36.36 10.42
CA PHE A 105 17.30 37.31 9.49
C PHE A 105 17.17 38.71 10.07
N SER A 106 16.75 38.87 11.33
CA SER A 106 16.69 40.18 11.99
C SER A 106 18.04 40.85 12.12
N ALA A 107 19.11 40.08 12.35
CA ALA A 107 20.48 40.62 12.33
C ALA A 107 20.87 41.17 10.93
N VAL A 108 20.54 40.41 9.86
CA VAL A 108 20.75 40.87 8.49
C VAL A 108 20.00 42.18 8.20
N GLU A 109 18.76 42.33 8.66
CA GLU A 109 17.96 43.56 8.47
C GLU A 109 18.52 44.74 9.25
N GLN A 110 18.97 44.53 10.47
CA GLN A 110 19.60 45.58 11.28
C GLN A 110 20.92 46.07 10.64
N ASP A 111 21.73 45.11 10.19
CA ASP A 111 23.01 45.49 9.51
C ASP A 111 22.77 46.12 8.18
N TRP A 112 21.79 45.66 7.40
CA TRP A 112 21.40 46.33 6.16
C TRP A 112 21.03 47.79 6.37
N SER A 113 20.26 48.09 7.42
CA SER A 113 19.85 49.46 7.72
C SER A 113 21.06 50.40 7.95
N ARG A 114 22.14 49.88 8.60
CA ARG A 114 23.39 50.60 8.83
C ARG A 114 24.23 50.68 7.57
N PHE A 115 24.38 49.57 6.84
CA PHE A 115 25.17 49.51 5.63
C PHE A 115 24.57 50.34 4.50
N ARG A 116 23.25 50.33 4.35
CA ARG A 116 22.53 51.19 3.39
C ARG A 116 22.82 52.69 3.57
N ALA A 117 22.92 53.16 4.79
CA ALA A 117 23.18 54.56 5.10
C ALA A 117 24.51 55.06 4.51
N ARG A 118 25.46 54.17 4.20
CA ARG A 118 26.74 54.50 3.59
C ARG A 118 26.60 54.88 2.09
N PHE A 119 25.52 54.46 1.45
CA PHE A 119 25.26 54.74 0.02
C PHE A 119 24.32 55.91 -0.20
N ALA A 120 23.99 56.67 0.86
CA ALA A 120 23.18 57.88 0.74
C ALA A 120 23.98 58.99 -0.01
N PRO A 121 23.35 59.79 -0.87
CA PRO A 121 24.01 60.80 -1.68
C PRO A 121 24.82 61.85 -0.89
N SER A 122 24.51 61.99 0.40
CA SER A 122 25.17 62.97 1.29
C SER A 122 26.40 62.42 2.04
N THR A 123 26.74 61.11 1.87
CA THR A 123 27.82 60.49 2.64
C THR A 123 29.16 60.57 1.88
N PRO A 124 30.25 61.12 2.50
CA PRO A 124 31.55 61.11 1.85
C PRO A 124 32.09 59.69 1.65
N LEU A 125 32.37 59.32 0.42
CA LEU A 125 32.87 58.00 0.01
C LEU A 125 34.36 57.76 0.35
N SER A 126 34.95 58.53 1.25
CA SER A 126 36.39 58.64 1.48
C SER A 126 37.06 57.46 2.23
N ALA A 127 36.36 56.33 2.46
CA ALA A 127 36.94 55.23 3.20
C ALA A 127 36.64 53.86 2.56
N THR A 128 37.10 53.63 1.33
CA THR A 128 36.90 52.36 0.60
C THR A 128 37.37 51.09 1.38
N ALA A 129 38.48 51.21 2.12
CA ALA A 129 39.01 50.13 2.92
C ALA A 129 38.10 49.77 4.12
N ALA A 130 37.52 50.78 4.81
CA ALA A 130 36.55 50.56 5.87
C ALA A 130 35.24 49.97 5.35
N LEU A 131 34.80 50.35 4.16
CA LEU A 131 33.60 49.80 3.52
C LEU A 131 33.76 48.31 3.17
N GLY A 132 34.97 47.90 2.76
CA GLY A 132 35.28 46.48 2.52
C GLY A 132 35.17 45.63 3.79
N ALA A 133 35.65 46.12 4.92
CA ALA A 133 35.55 45.42 6.21
C ALA A 133 34.08 45.35 6.73
N GLU A 134 33.33 46.47 6.56
CA GLU A 134 31.90 46.52 6.90
C GLU A 134 31.09 45.54 6.01
N ALA A 135 31.39 45.45 4.70
CA ALA A 135 30.77 44.47 3.82
C ALA A 135 31.10 43.03 4.17
N ALA A 136 32.36 42.76 4.55
CA ALA A 136 32.74 41.39 5.00
C ALA A 136 32.01 40.98 6.29
N ALA A 137 31.84 41.89 7.26
CA ALA A 137 31.04 41.64 8.46
C ALA A 137 29.55 41.41 8.13
N PHE A 138 29.00 42.25 7.26
CA PHE A 138 27.60 42.12 6.82
C PHE A 138 27.35 40.81 6.05
N THR A 139 28.21 40.43 5.13
CA THR A 139 28.09 39.16 4.41
C THR A 139 28.24 37.95 5.30
N SER A 140 29.04 38.06 6.40
CA SER A 140 29.08 36.99 7.42
C SER A 140 27.74 36.72 8.10
N HIS A 141 26.95 37.79 8.37
CA HIS A 141 25.60 37.62 8.92
C HIS A 141 24.61 37.02 7.89
N ILE A 142 24.81 37.37 6.59
CA ILE A 142 24.06 36.72 5.50
C ILE A 142 24.40 35.19 5.46
N ASP A 143 25.71 34.87 5.55
CA ASP A 143 26.15 33.47 5.56
C ASP A 143 25.59 32.72 6.80
N ASP A 144 25.57 33.34 8.00
CA ASP A 144 24.93 32.78 9.19
C ASP A 144 23.45 32.50 8.99
N PHE A 145 22.75 33.38 8.27
CA PHE A 145 21.35 33.19 7.92
C PHE A 145 21.16 32.04 6.92
N VAL A 146 22.00 31.95 5.89
CA VAL A 146 22.01 30.81 4.95
C VAL A 146 22.23 29.49 5.67
N VAL A 147 23.25 29.42 6.53
CA VAL A 147 23.55 28.22 7.33
C VAL A 147 22.38 27.82 8.25
N ALA A 148 21.67 28.80 8.82
CA ALA A 148 20.49 28.50 9.64
C ALA A 148 19.36 27.87 8.82
N ILE A 149 19.10 28.37 7.61
CA ILE A 149 18.12 27.78 6.69
C ILE A 149 18.55 26.37 6.28
N GLU A 150 19.80 26.18 5.87
CA GLU A 150 20.35 24.88 5.47
C GLU A 150 20.27 23.84 6.60
N ALA A 151 20.59 24.24 7.83
CA ALA A 151 20.51 23.38 8.99
C ALA A 151 19.06 22.92 9.26
N HIS A 152 18.08 23.83 9.10
CA HIS A 152 16.66 23.48 9.21
C HIS A 152 16.24 22.48 8.11
N LEU A 153 16.60 22.75 6.85
CA LEU A 153 16.29 21.88 5.71
C LEU A 153 16.93 20.50 5.85
N SER A 154 18.19 20.43 6.28
CA SER A 154 18.91 19.18 6.51
C SER A 154 18.23 18.33 7.61
N ARG A 155 17.79 18.96 8.71
CA ARG A 155 17.04 18.29 9.76
C ARG A 155 15.71 17.73 9.23
N SER A 156 14.96 18.53 8.47
CA SER A 156 13.71 18.12 7.85
C SER A 156 13.90 16.96 6.88
N THR A 157 14.96 16.99 6.06
CA THR A 157 15.32 15.87 5.17
C THR A 157 15.64 14.60 5.95
N SER A 158 16.37 14.69 7.05
CA SER A 158 16.69 13.53 7.90
C SER A 158 15.44 12.90 8.52
N VAL A 159 14.50 13.71 9.01
CA VAL A 159 13.20 13.24 9.52
C VAL A 159 12.40 12.57 8.40
N MET A 160 12.38 13.16 7.19
CA MET A 160 11.72 12.57 6.02
C MET A 160 12.27 11.17 5.70
N HIS A 161 13.59 10.99 5.69
CA HIS A 161 14.21 9.68 5.44
C HIS A 161 13.83 8.65 6.53
N LEU A 162 13.82 9.03 7.81
CA LEU A 162 13.39 8.14 8.89
C LEU A 162 11.91 7.74 8.73
N LEU A 163 11.04 8.68 8.41
CA LEU A 163 9.64 8.40 8.12
C LEU A 163 9.51 7.45 6.93
N GLN A 164 10.26 7.68 5.86
CA GLN A 164 10.23 6.86 4.65
C GLN A 164 10.66 5.41 4.92
N ILE A 165 11.72 5.22 5.71
CA ILE A 165 12.17 3.87 6.15
C ILE A 165 11.10 3.21 7.01
N GLY A 166 10.52 3.93 7.98
CA GLY A 166 9.44 3.42 8.83
C GLY A 166 8.22 2.97 8.03
N LEU A 167 7.83 3.78 7.03
CA LEU A 167 6.71 3.47 6.14
C LEU A 167 6.99 2.26 5.24
N MET A 168 8.21 2.13 4.75
CA MET A 168 8.62 0.96 3.97
C MET A 168 8.55 -0.31 4.82
N ALA A 169 9.05 -0.27 6.05
CA ALA A 169 8.93 -1.38 6.99
C ALA A 169 7.46 -1.73 7.29
N PHE A 170 6.62 -0.73 7.52
CA PHE A 170 5.18 -0.90 7.73
C PHE A 170 4.48 -1.52 6.50
N ALA A 171 4.83 -1.09 5.29
CA ALA A 171 4.28 -1.66 4.06
C ALA A 171 4.66 -3.14 3.89
N VAL A 172 5.90 -3.53 4.21
CA VAL A 172 6.35 -4.93 4.18
C VAL A 172 5.58 -5.78 5.19
N ILE A 173 5.41 -5.29 6.42
CA ILE A 173 4.62 -5.97 7.45
C ILE A 173 3.16 -6.09 7.00
N GLY A 174 2.58 -5.04 6.43
CA GLY A 174 1.22 -5.05 5.90
C GLY A 174 1.02 -6.04 4.77
N ALA A 175 1.97 -6.11 3.84
CA ALA A 175 1.95 -7.09 2.75
C ALA A 175 2.02 -8.54 3.29
N ALA A 176 2.89 -8.80 4.26
CA ALA A 176 2.98 -10.12 4.91
C ALA A 176 1.68 -10.48 5.64
N ALA A 177 1.08 -9.53 6.36
CA ALA A 177 -0.20 -9.73 7.04
C ALA A 177 -1.35 -10.02 6.06
N LEU A 178 -1.41 -9.31 4.92
CA LEU A 178 -2.41 -9.54 3.88
C LEU A 178 -2.24 -10.90 3.21
N LEU A 179 -1.00 -11.30 2.89
CA LEU A 179 -0.71 -12.63 2.34
C LEU A 179 -1.09 -13.74 3.32
N TYR A 180 -0.76 -13.59 4.58
CA TYR A 180 -1.10 -14.55 5.63
C TYR A 180 -2.62 -14.66 5.83
N THR A 181 -3.31 -13.52 5.86
CA THR A 181 -4.78 -13.46 5.94
C THR A 181 -5.43 -14.11 4.73
N GLY A 182 -4.93 -13.84 3.53
CA GLY A 182 -5.38 -14.47 2.29
C GLY A 182 -5.17 -15.99 2.29
N TYR A 183 -4.04 -16.45 2.83
CA TYR A 183 -3.79 -17.88 3.02
C TYR A 183 -4.85 -18.52 3.93
N LEU A 184 -5.05 -17.97 5.14
CA LEU A 184 -5.98 -18.54 6.13
C LEU A 184 -7.45 -18.49 5.70
N PHE A 185 -7.89 -17.37 5.10
CA PHE A 185 -9.31 -17.16 4.80
C PHE A 185 -9.72 -17.59 3.39
N VAL A 186 -8.77 -17.80 2.49
CA VAL A 186 -9.07 -18.17 1.10
C VAL A 186 -8.39 -19.48 0.70
N LEU A 187 -7.06 -19.58 0.77
CA LEU A 187 -6.35 -20.74 0.24
C LEU A 187 -6.63 -22.02 1.03
N GLU A 188 -6.66 -21.95 2.34
CA GLU A 188 -6.91 -23.10 3.22
C GLU A 188 -8.32 -23.69 3.01
N PRO A 189 -9.43 -22.92 3.04
CA PRO A 189 -10.77 -23.45 2.74
C PRO A 189 -10.90 -24.04 1.33
N VAL A 190 -10.31 -23.39 0.32
CA VAL A 190 -10.29 -23.92 -1.06
C VAL A 190 -9.53 -25.24 -1.12
N GLY A 191 -8.42 -25.36 -0.39
CA GLY A 191 -7.64 -26.59 -0.28
C GLY A 191 -8.45 -27.74 0.31
N LEU A 192 -9.22 -27.49 1.39
CA LEU A 192 -10.10 -28.48 2.02
C LEU A 192 -11.20 -28.96 1.06
N LEU A 193 -11.87 -28.03 0.36
CA LEU A 193 -12.87 -28.35 -0.65
C LEU A 193 -12.29 -29.19 -1.79
N LYS A 194 -11.11 -28.80 -2.29
CA LYS A 194 -10.40 -29.56 -3.34
C LYS A 194 -10.10 -30.99 -2.88
N GLN A 195 -9.59 -31.15 -1.67
CA GLN A 195 -9.28 -32.47 -1.12
C GLN A 195 -10.52 -33.35 -0.96
N ALA A 196 -11.62 -32.79 -0.44
CA ALA A 196 -12.89 -33.50 -0.30
C ALA A 196 -13.46 -33.91 -1.67
N THR A 197 -13.37 -33.04 -2.67
CA THR A 197 -13.77 -33.35 -4.05
C THR A 197 -12.96 -34.51 -4.64
N HIS A 198 -11.65 -34.55 -4.43
CA HIS A 198 -10.81 -35.66 -4.89
C HIS A 198 -11.15 -36.98 -4.18
N ARG A 199 -11.50 -36.93 -2.89
CA ARG A 199 -11.94 -38.13 -2.15
C ARG A 199 -13.23 -38.70 -2.75
N ILE A 200 -14.22 -37.85 -3.05
CA ILE A 200 -15.47 -38.27 -3.69
C ILE A 200 -15.20 -38.89 -5.06
N GLN A 201 -14.34 -38.26 -5.88
CA GLN A 201 -13.93 -38.78 -7.20
C GLN A 201 -13.25 -40.19 -7.06
N GLY A 202 -12.50 -40.38 -6.00
CA GLY A 202 -11.87 -41.66 -5.67
C GLY A 202 -12.82 -42.73 -5.10
N GLY A 203 -14.14 -42.43 -4.98
CA GLY A 203 -15.15 -43.36 -4.49
C GLY A 203 -15.47 -43.24 -3.00
N ASP A 204 -14.80 -42.36 -2.24
CA ASP A 204 -15.13 -42.09 -0.84
C ASP A 204 -16.31 -41.10 -0.75
N LEU A 205 -17.52 -41.60 -0.94
CA LEU A 205 -18.76 -40.83 -0.87
C LEU A 205 -19.11 -40.35 0.53
N ALA A 206 -18.38 -40.79 1.57
CA ALA A 206 -18.57 -40.34 2.94
C ALA A 206 -17.74 -39.10 3.28
N ALA A 207 -16.87 -38.62 2.33
CA ALA A 207 -16.09 -37.45 2.53
C ALA A 207 -17.01 -36.23 2.76
N ARG A 208 -16.69 -35.42 3.77
CA ARG A 208 -17.38 -34.17 4.12
C ARG A 208 -16.35 -33.09 4.40
N VAL A 209 -16.76 -31.83 4.22
CA VAL A 209 -15.98 -30.63 4.58
C VAL A 209 -16.55 -30.08 5.89
N GLU A 210 -15.68 -29.81 6.86
CA GLU A 210 -16.10 -29.20 8.12
C GLU A 210 -16.52 -27.73 7.87
N CYS A 211 -17.78 -27.41 8.18
CA CYS A 211 -18.31 -26.04 8.12
C CYS A 211 -17.91 -25.29 9.39
N THR A 212 -16.74 -24.67 9.39
CA THR A 212 -16.24 -23.92 10.56
C THR A 212 -16.62 -22.46 10.56
N THR A 213 -17.08 -21.92 9.43
CA THR A 213 -17.41 -20.49 9.24
C THR A 213 -18.84 -20.32 8.73
N THR A 214 -19.42 -19.15 8.95
CA THR A 214 -20.77 -18.75 8.47
C THR A 214 -20.70 -17.80 7.25
N ASP A 215 -19.52 -17.64 6.68
CA ASP A 215 -19.26 -16.82 5.49
C ASP A 215 -19.56 -17.58 4.18
N GLU A 216 -19.08 -17.04 3.06
CA GLU A 216 -19.28 -17.59 1.72
C GLU A 216 -18.69 -19.00 1.60
N PHE A 217 -17.58 -19.30 2.29
CA PHE A 217 -16.99 -20.64 2.30
C PHE A 217 -17.79 -21.62 3.17
N GLY A 218 -18.37 -21.17 4.27
CA GLY A 218 -19.30 -21.97 5.05
C GLY A 218 -20.53 -22.39 4.26
N THR A 219 -21.11 -21.45 3.50
CA THR A 219 -22.23 -21.73 2.59
C THR A 219 -21.84 -22.73 1.50
N LEU A 220 -20.66 -22.56 0.91
CA LEU A 220 -20.14 -23.46 -0.12
C LEU A 220 -19.86 -24.87 0.42
N ALA A 221 -19.31 -24.99 1.63
CA ALA A 221 -19.07 -26.25 2.30
C ALA A 221 -20.39 -26.99 2.64
N ALA A 222 -21.43 -26.27 3.07
CA ALA A 222 -22.76 -26.84 3.30
C ALA A 222 -23.34 -27.39 2.00
N GLY A 223 -23.36 -26.61 0.92
CA GLY A 223 -23.83 -27.07 -0.40
C GLY A 223 -23.06 -28.27 -0.94
N PHE A 224 -21.73 -28.30 -0.73
CA PHE A 224 -20.92 -29.48 -1.07
C PHE A 224 -21.32 -30.71 -0.28
N ASN A 225 -21.54 -30.58 1.03
CA ASN A 225 -21.96 -31.68 1.89
C ASN A 225 -23.35 -32.23 1.52
N ASP A 226 -24.29 -31.33 1.17
CA ASP A 226 -25.64 -31.73 0.71
C ASP A 226 -25.56 -32.52 -0.59
N MET A 227 -24.74 -32.06 -1.54
CA MET A 227 -24.48 -32.79 -2.79
C MET A 227 -23.85 -34.15 -2.55
N ALA A 228 -22.87 -34.24 -1.65
CA ALA A 228 -22.20 -35.47 -1.29
C ALA A 228 -23.15 -36.46 -0.64
N GLU A 229 -24.09 -36.00 0.19
CA GLU A 229 -25.14 -36.84 0.83
C GLU A 229 -26.11 -37.38 -0.22
N GLN A 230 -26.58 -36.56 -1.13
CA GLN A 230 -27.45 -36.99 -2.23
C GLN A 230 -26.78 -38.05 -3.08
N LEU A 231 -25.51 -37.82 -3.46
CA LEU A 231 -24.74 -38.78 -4.25
C LEU A 231 -24.58 -40.13 -3.52
N GLN A 232 -24.23 -40.07 -2.23
CA GLN A 232 -24.09 -41.27 -1.39
C GLN A 232 -25.42 -42.05 -1.29
N SER A 233 -26.52 -41.35 -1.11
CA SER A 233 -27.87 -41.95 -1.04
C SER A 233 -28.24 -42.60 -2.38
N MET A 234 -27.96 -41.93 -3.49
CA MET A 234 -28.22 -42.47 -4.84
C MET A 234 -27.42 -43.75 -5.12
N TYR A 235 -26.14 -43.78 -4.73
CA TYR A 235 -25.29 -44.96 -4.88
C TYR A 235 -25.80 -46.14 -4.04
N ARG A 236 -26.17 -45.93 -2.77
CA ARG A 236 -26.76 -46.99 -1.91
C ARG A 236 -28.05 -47.53 -2.51
N HIS A 237 -28.90 -46.65 -3.04
CA HIS A 237 -30.16 -47.09 -3.66
C HIS A 237 -29.91 -47.90 -4.93
N LEU A 238 -28.95 -47.48 -5.76
CA LEU A 238 -28.56 -48.21 -6.97
C LEU A 238 -27.97 -49.57 -6.63
N GLU A 239 -27.10 -49.66 -5.62
CA GLU A 239 -26.53 -50.91 -5.15
C GLU A 239 -27.60 -51.90 -4.66
N SER A 240 -28.55 -51.41 -3.83
CA SER A 240 -29.68 -52.20 -3.40
C SER A 240 -30.57 -52.72 -4.55
N ARG A 241 -30.82 -51.87 -5.55
CA ARG A 241 -31.60 -52.29 -6.74
C ARG A 241 -30.83 -53.29 -7.61
N VAL A 242 -29.52 -53.17 -7.73
CA VAL A 242 -28.70 -54.15 -8.44
C VAL A 242 -28.75 -55.48 -7.73
N GLN A 243 -28.59 -55.55 -6.39
CA GLN A 243 -28.69 -56.74 -5.60
C GLN A 243 -30.07 -57.40 -5.74
N GLU A 244 -31.14 -56.61 -5.64
CA GLU A 244 -32.52 -57.14 -5.81
C GLU A 244 -32.72 -57.74 -7.21
N LYS A 245 -32.24 -57.05 -8.25
CA LYS A 245 -32.35 -57.56 -9.63
C LYS A 245 -31.50 -58.80 -9.89
N THR A 246 -30.31 -58.88 -9.31
CA THR A 246 -29.47 -60.07 -9.40
C THR A 246 -30.13 -61.24 -8.71
N ALA A 247 -30.66 -61.10 -7.51
CA ALA A 247 -31.40 -62.17 -6.83
C ALA A 247 -32.65 -62.62 -7.61
N GLN A 248 -33.43 -61.69 -8.19
CA GLN A 248 -34.56 -62.05 -9.04
C GLN A 248 -34.13 -62.82 -10.31
N LEU A 249 -32.96 -62.50 -10.89
CA LEU A 249 -32.42 -63.21 -12.03
C LEU A 249 -31.96 -64.61 -11.65
N GLU A 250 -31.30 -64.78 -10.52
CA GLU A 250 -30.89 -66.09 -10.02
C GLU A 250 -32.12 -67.00 -9.74
N GLU A 251 -33.15 -66.51 -9.05
CA GLU A 251 -34.40 -67.24 -8.86
C GLU A 251 -35.07 -67.71 -10.16
N LYS A 252 -35.10 -66.79 -11.17
CA LYS A 252 -35.65 -67.17 -12.49
C LYS A 252 -34.80 -68.18 -13.22
N HIS A 253 -33.48 -68.13 -13.08
CA HIS A 253 -32.56 -69.10 -13.68
C HIS A 253 -32.75 -70.49 -13.09
N GLU A 254 -32.78 -70.60 -11.75
CA GLU A 254 -33.06 -71.87 -11.07
C GLU A 254 -34.39 -72.44 -11.49
N ARG A 255 -35.43 -71.60 -11.62
CA ARG A 255 -36.76 -72.02 -12.06
C ARG A 255 -36.78 -72.58 -13.48
N LEU A 256 -36.02 -71.95 -14.37
CA LEU A 256 -35.88 -72.40 -15.77
C LEU A 256 -35.08 -73.70 -15.85
N GLU A 257 -34.02 -73.87 -15.04
CA GLU A 257 -33.27 -75.14 -14.96
C GLU A 257 -34.14 -76.26 -14.49
N SER A 258 -34.91 -76.09 -13.40
CA SER A 258 -35.83 -77.10 -12.90
C SER A 258 -36.93 -77.47 -13.89
N LEU A 259 -37.49 -76.49 -14.64
CA LEU A 259 -38.44 -76.77 -15.74
C LEU A 259 -37.79 -77.53 -16.90
N TYR A 260 -36.54 -77.20 -17.24
CA TYR A 260 -35.80 -77.94 -18.29
C TYR A 260 -35.51 -79.37 -17.88
N GLU A 261 -35.09 -79.61 -16.60
CA GLU A 261 -34.93 -80.98 -16.04
C GLU A 261 -36.22 -81.81 -16.09
N VAL A 262 -37.33 -81.21 -15.59
CA VAL A 262 -38.64 -81.88 -15.61
C VAL A 262 -39.07 -82.18 -17.07
N THR A 263 -38.90 -81.31 -17.98
CA THR A 263 -39.25 -81.50 -19.42
C THR A 263 -38.39 -82.59 -20.03
N ASN A 264 -37.11 -82.64 -19.67
CA ASN A 264 -36.19 -83.70 -20.18
C ASN A 264 -36.50 -85.07 -19.58
N LEU A 265 -36.96 -85.16 -18.31
CA LEU A 265 -37.43 -86.38 -17.70
C LEU A 265 -38.72 -86.86 -18.36
N VAL A 266 -39.69 -85.97 -18.62
CA VAL A 266 -40.97 -86.33 -19.30
C VAL A 266 -40.71 -86.77 -20.74
N THR A 267 -39.80 -86.19 -21.46
CA THR A 267 -39.49 -86.56 -22.86
C THR A 267 -38.68 -87.86 -22.92
N ARG A 268 -37.99 -88.29 -21.88
CA ARG A 268 -37.27 -89.59 -21.75
C ARG A 268 -38.07 -90.70 -21.20
N ALA A 269 -39.29 -90.47 -20.64
CA ALA A 269 -40.19 -91.52 -20.21
C ALA A 269 -40.58 -92.34 -21.46
N PRO A 270 -40.30 -93.70 -21.48
CA PRO A 270 -40.62 -94.50 -22.64
C PRO A 270 -42.15 -94.61 -22.79
N ALA A 271 -42.64 -94.20 -23.96
CA ALA A 271 -44.01 -94.54 -24.42
C ALA A 271 -44.05 -96.04 -24.68
N GLY A 272 -44.31 -96.78 -23.59
CA GLY A 272 -44.27 -98.24 -23.70
C GLY A 272 -44.87 -98.96 -22.46
N ALA A 273 -46.18 -98.83 -22.26
CA ALA A 273 -46.97 -99.88 -21.60
C ALA A 273 -48.26 -99.96 -22.36
N SER A 274 -48.17 -100.68 -23.46
CA SER A 274 -49.31 -101.25 -24.15
C SER A 274 -50.00 -102.22 -23.13
N MET A 275 -51.17 -101.86 -22.72
CA MET A 275 -52.09 -102.88 -22.10
C MET A 275 -52.62 -103.71 -23.21
N ALA A 276 -52.17 -105.02 -23.27
CA ALA A 276 -52.79 -106.01 -24.03
C ALA A 276 -54.08 -106.50 -23.30
N PRO A 277 -55.18 -106.75 -23.94
CA PRO A 277 -56.44 -107.19 -23.38
C PRO A 277 -56.42 -108.72 -23.23
N GLN A 278 -56.97 -109.24 -22.11
CA GLN A 278 -57.82 -110.43 -22.04
C GLN A 278 -58.98 -110.10 -21.12
#